data_0d2a671162fe9d0dcf885166d676604c
#
_entry.id   0d2a671162fe9d0dcf885166d676604c
#
_cell.length_a   1.000
_cell.length_b   1.000
_cell.length_c   1.000
_cell.angle_alpha   90.00
_cell.angle_beta   90.00
_cell.angle_gamma   90.00
#
_symmetry.space_group_name_H-M   'P 1'
#
loop_
_entity.id
_entity.type
_entity.pdbx_description
1 polymer ?
#
loop_
_entity_poly.entity_id
_entity_poly.type
_entity_poly.pdbx_seq_one_letter_code
_entity_poly.pdbx_strand_id
1 'polypeptide(L)'
;MAESQPLPEAPCGAEYLRAVLRSPVYEVAQVTPLQVMEKISSRLGNTILVKREDRQPVHSFKVRGAYAMIAGLNEEQKARGVVTASAGNHAQGVALSATKLASNH
;
A
#
# COMPACT_ATOMS: atom_id res chain seq x y z
N MET A 1 -8.17 -36.20 4.58
CA MET A 1 -7.12 -35.25 4.15
C MET A 1 -7.78 -34.19 3.29
N ALA A 2 -7.68 -32.95 3.66
CA ALA A 2 -8.12 -31.86 2.80
C ALA A 2 -7.14 -31.75 1.62
N GLU A 3 -7.62 -31.92 0.40
CA GLU A 3 -6.84 -31.56 -0.79
C GLU A 3 -6.55 -30.06 -0.73
N SER A 4 -5.27 -29.70 -0.66
CA SER A 4 -4.88 -28.31 -0.80
C SER A 4 -5.22 -27.85 -2.21
N GLN A 5 -6.16 -26.91 -2.35
CA GLN A 5 -6.39 -26.27 -3.66
C GLN A 5 -5.08 -25.64 -4.13
N PRO A 6 -4.72 -25.80 -5.41
CA PRO A 6 -3.51 -25.12 -5.92
C PRO A 6 -3.67 -23.61 -5.73
N LEU A 7 -2.60 -22.97 -5.27
CA LEU A 7 -2.55 -21.52 -5.19
C LEU A 7 -2.82 -20.94 -6.58
N PRO A 8 -3.60 -19.85 -6.69
CA PRO A 8 -3.81 -19.21 -7.96
C PRO A 8 -2.46 -18.81 -8.57
N GLU A 9 -2.31 -19.02 -9.88
CA GLU A 9 -1.11 -18.58 -10.60
C GLU A 9 -0.88 -17.09 -10.37
N ALA A 10 0.38 -16.74 -10.10
CA ALA A 10 0.76 -15.34 -9.95
C ALA A 10 0.51 -14.60 -11.28
N PRO A 11 -0.07 -13.39 -11.24
CA PRO A 11 -0.26 -12.61 -12.45
C PRO A 11 1.08 -12.30 -13.11
N CYS A 12 1.11 -12.18 -14.43
CA CYS A 12 2.33 -11.88 -15.18
C CYS A 12 2.20 -10.57 -15.98
N GLY A 13 3.32 -9.90 -16.17
CA GLY A 13 3.48 -8.78 -17.11
C GLY A 13 2.34 -7.76 -17.10
N ALA A 14 1.56 -7.74 -18.17
CA ALA A 14 0.47 -6.79 -18.37
C ALA A 14 -0.64 -6.87 -17.32
N GLU A 15 -0.85 -8.01 -16.67
CA GLU A 15 -1.86 -8.16 -15.62
C GLU A 15 -1.47 -7.40 -14.35
N TYR A 16 -0.19 -7.42 -13.98
CA TYR A 16 0.32 -6.56 -12.90
C TYR A 16 0.10 -5.09 -13.19
N LEU A 17 0.42 -4.64 -14.40
CA LEU A 17 0.22 -3.26 -14.79
C LEU A 17 -1.27 -2.86 -14.70
N ARG A 18 -2.17 -3.71 -15.18
CA ARG A 18 -3.62 -3.47 -15.05
C ARG A 18 -4.06 -3.40 -13.60
N ALA A 19 -3.57 -4.28 -12.75
CA ALA A 19 -3.88 -4.28 -11.32
C ALA A 19 -3.39 -2.99 -10.64
N VAL A 20 -2.18 -2.55 -10.94
CA VAL A 20 -1.63 -1.28 -10.44
C VAL A 20 -2.49 -0.08 -10.87
N LEU A 21 -2.84 -0.01 -12.15
CA LEU A 21 -3.64 1.11 -12.69
C LEU A 21 -5.08 1.13 -12.16
N ARG A 22 -5.63 -0.01 -11.79
CA ARG A 22 -6.99 -0.12 -11.23
C ARG A 22 -7.03 -0.03 -9.70
N SER A 23 -5.88 -0.06 -9.05
CA SER A 23 -5.82 -0.01 -7.59
C SER A 23 -6.37 1.32 -7.06
N PRO A 24 -7.29 1.30 -6.08
CA PRO A 24 -7.92 2.51 -5.56
C PRO A 24 -7.04 3.24 -4.52
N VAL A 25 -5.73 3.09 -4.56
CA VAL A 25 -4.82 3.62 -3.53
C VAL A 25 -4.91 5.12 -3.33
N TYR A 26 -5.23 5.88 -4.39
CA TYR A 26 -5.34 7.34 -4.31
C TYR A 26 -6.64 7.85 -3.67
N GLU A 27 -7.51 6.99 -3.23
CA GLU A 27 -8.60 7.35 -2.32
C GLU A 27 -8.08 7.73 -0.93
N VAL A 28 -6.90 7.28 -0.55
CA VAL A 28 -6.27 7.54 0.74
C VAL A 28 -4.83 8.01 0.62
N ALA A 29 -4.04 7.48 -0.32
CA ALA A 29 -2.67 7.89 -0.55
C ALA A 29 -2.60 9.20 -1.35
N GLN A 30 -1.52 9.94 -1.14
CA GLN A 30 -1.20 11.14 -1.88
C GLN A 30 -0.07 10.90 -2.87
N VAL A 31 -0.06 11.64 -3.97
CA VAL A 31 1.09 11.72 -4.85
C VAL A 31 2.18 12.49 -4.12
N THR A 32 3.27 11.83 -3.81
CA THR A 32 4.38 12.42 -3.05
C THR A 32 5.49 12.90 -3.97
N PRO A 33 6.24 13.96 -3.58
CA PRO A 33 7.32 14.47 -4.39
C PRO A 33 8.48 13.46 -4.55
N LEU A 34 9.17 13.58 -5.66
CA LEU A 34 10.48 12.99 -5.88
C LEU A 34 11.52 14.10 -5.71
N GLN A 35 12.25 14.07 -4.59
CA GLN A 35 13.13 15.14 -4.16
C GLN A 35 14.60 14.80 -4.43
N VAL A 36 15.35 15.74 -5.02
CA VAL A 36 16.81 15.60 -5.13
C VAL A 36 17.46 15.79 -3.76
N MET A 37 18.35 14.87 -3.41
CA MET A 37 19.17 14.93 -2.20
C MET A 37 20.53 15.57 -2.55
N GLU A 38 20.59 16.89 -2.54
CA GLU A 38 21.73 17.64 -3.07
C GLU A 38 23.05 17.30 -2.37
N LYS A 39 23.09 17.29 -1.05
CA LYS A 39 24.31 17.03 -0.28
C LYS A 39 24.88 15.63 -0.55
N ILE A 40 24.03 14.62 -0.51
CA ILE A 40 24.47 13.25 -0.74
C ILE A 40 24.80 13.00 -2.21
N SER A 41 24.09 13.64 -3.13
CA SER A 41 24.37 13.59 -4.57
C SER A 41 25.74 14.15 -4.88
N SER A 42 26.05 15.32 -4.33
CA SER A 42 27.37 15.96 -4.48
C SER A 42 28.49 15.09 -3.89
N ARG A 43 28.27 14.54 -2.69
CA ARG A 43 29.25 13.68 -2.01
C ARG A 43 29.58 12.41 -2.77
N LEU A 44 28.58 11.80 -3.41
CA LEU A 44 28.72 10.53 -4.13
C LEU A 44 29.02 10.68 -5.61
N GLY A 45 28.94 11.91 -6.16
CA GLY A 45 29.10 12.14 -7.59
C GLY A 45 27.99 11.52 -8.44
N ASN A 46 26.78 11.35 -7.86
CA ASN A 46 25.61 10.78 -8.51
C ASN A 46 24.36 11.61 -8.19
N THR A 47 23.32 11.49 -8.97
CA THR A 47 22.04 12.09 -8.67
C THR A 47 21.21 11.13 -7.80
N ILE A 48 21.03 11.49 -6.54
CA ILE A 48 20.25 10.71 -5.56
C ILE A 48 18.89 11.38 -5.39
N LEU A 49 17.84 10.62 -5.63
CA LEU A 49 16.44 11.06 -5.49
C LEU A 49 15.76 10.27 -4.37
N VAL A 50 14.90 10.95 -3.62
CA VAL A 50 14.07 10.33 -2.58
C VAL A 50 12.61 10.53 -2.91
N LYS A 51 11.86 9.45 -2.99
CA LYS A 51 10.39 9.46 -3.05
C LYS A 51 9.86 9.70 -1.63
N ARG A 52 9.24 10.85 -1.40
CA ARG A 52 8.90 11.35 -0.07
C ARG A 52 7.63 10.69 0.49
N GLU A 53 7.66 9.38 0.70
CA GLU A 53 6.54 8.62 1.29
C GLU A 53 6.33 8.87 2.79
N ASP A 54 7.27 9.53 3.46
CA ASP A 54 7.09 10.11 4.79
C ASP A 54 6.01 11.21 4.85
N ARG A 55 5.60 11.73 3.69
CA ARG A 55 4.51 12.71 3.55
C ARG A 55 3.13 12.09 3.33
N GLN A 56 3.02 10.77 3.33
CA GLN A 56 1.72 10.10 3.35
C GLN A 56 0.96 10.40 4.66
N PRO A 57 -0.39 10.24 4.69
CA PRO A 57 -1.19 10.51 5.90
C PRO A 57 -0.71 9.81 7.16
N VAL A 58 -0.15 8.61 7.02
CA VAL A 58 0.45 7.85 8.14
C VAL A 58 1.98 7.93 8.16
N HIS A 59 2.54 8.88 7.45
CA HIS A 59 3.98 9.15 7.38
C HIS A 59 4.84 7.98 6.89
N SER A 60 4.26 7.06 6.12
CA SER A 60 4.97 5.94 5.49
C SER A 60 4.25 5.42 4.26
N PHE A 61 4.98 4.70 3.39
CA PHE A 61 4.41 4.07 2.20
C PHE A 61 3.44 2.92 2.52
N LYS A 62 3.38 2.45 3.76
CA LYS A 62 2.56 1.29 4.17
C LYS A 62 1.07 1.48 3.93
N VAL A 63 0.59 2.70 3.89
CA VAL A 63 -0.80 3.02 3.57
C VAL A 63 -1.23 2.49 2.20
N ARG A 64 -0.32 2.48 1.22
CA ARG A 64 -0.60 2.00 -0.14
C ARG A 64 -1.00 0.54 -0.17
N GLY A 65 -0.16 -0.34 0.36
CA GLY A 65 -0.41 -1.77 0.40
C GLY A 65 -1.57 -2.14 1.33
N ALA A 66 -1.65 -1.52 2.50
CA ALA A 66 -2.74 -1.74 3.44
C ALA A 66 -4.10 -1.40 2.82
N TYR A 67 -4.21 -0.22 2.19
CA TYR A 67 -5.47 0.20 1.57
C TYR A 67 -5.86 -0.67 0.39
N ALA A 68 -4.92 -0.96 -0.52
CA ALA A 68 -5.17 -1.83 -1.67
C ALA A 68 -5.67 -3.21 -1.26
N MET A 69 -5.07 -3.81 -0.23
CA MET A 69 -5.47 -5.13 0.28
C MET A 69 -6.86 -5.09 0.89
N ILE A 70 -7.14 -4.15 1.80
CA ILE A 70 -8.42 -4.09 2.51
C ILE A 70 -9.56 -3.68 1.57
N ALA A 71 -9.33 -2.74 0.67
CA ALA A 71 -10.31 -2.33 -0.34
C ALA A 71 -10.72 -3.48 -1.28
N GLY A 72 -9.80 -4.41 -1.56
CA GLY A 72 -10.04 -5.60 -2.38
C GLY A 72 -10.78 -6.75 -1.68
N LEU A 73 -11.04 -6.66 -0.38
CA LEU A 73 -11.81 -7.67 0.33
C LEU A 73 -13.28 -7.64 -0.09
N ASN A 74 -13.92 -8.81 -0.11
CA ASN A 74 -15.36 -8.89 -0.32
C ASN A 74 -16.15 -8.46 0.95
N GLU A 75 -17.46 -8.28 0.83
CA GLU A 75 -18.30 -7.79 1.92
C GLU A 75 -18.30 -8.70 3.15
N GLU A 76 -18.27 -10.03 2.95
CA GLU A 76 -18.19 -10.99 4.05
C GLU A 76 -16.86 -10.87 4.80
N GLN A 77 -15.76 -10.74 4.08
CA GLN A 77 -14.44 -10.55 4.67
C GLN A 77 -14.33 -9.22 5.42
N LYS A 78 -14.87 -8.13 4.86
CA LYS A 78 -14.94 -6.83 5.53
C LYS A 78 -15.76 -6.89 6.81
N ALA A 79 -16.91 -7.58 6.79
CA ALA A 79 -17.78 -7.73 7.95
C ALA A 79 -17.09 -8.48 9.11
N ARG A 80 -16.22 -9.44 8.79
CA ARG A 80 -15.40 -10.15 9.81
C ARG A 80 -14.27 -9.28 10.37
N GLY A 81 -13.94 -8.19 9.70
CA GLY A 81 -12.85 -7.31 10.08
C GLY A 81 -11.48 -7.86 9.69
N VAL A 82 -10.45 -7.11 10.03
CA VAL A 82 -9.07 -7.44 9.72
C VAL A 82 -8.22 -7.42 11.00
N VAL A 83 -7.19 -8.24 11.03
CA VAL A 83 -6.21 -8.28 12.11
C VAL A 83 -4.81 -8.22 11.52
N THR A 84 -3.93 -7.53 12.20
CA THR A 84 -2.53 -7.42 11.81
C THR A 84 -1.63 -7.39 13.04
N ALA A 85 -0.39 -7.81 12.88
CA ALA A 85 0.66 -7.66 13.89
C ALA A 85 1.75 -6.74 13.32
N SER A 86 2.00 -5.63 14.00
CA SER A 86 3.02 -4.65 13.57
C SER A 86 3.45 -3.80 14.74
N ALA A 87 4.73 -3.46 14.79
CA ALA A 87 5.30 -2.55 15.79
C ALA A 87 5.07 -1.05 15.46
N GLY A 88 4.54 -0.71 14.29
CA GLY A 88 4.39 0.72 13.93
C GLY A 88 3.69 0.96 12.61
N ASN A 89 4.45 1.26 11.57
CA ASN A 89 3.94 1.83 10.31
C ASN A 89 2.84 1.02 9.62
N HIS A 90 2.96 -0.31 9.61
CA HIS A 90 1.93 -1.14 8.99
C HIS A 90 0.62 -1.11 9.77
N ALA A 91 0.68 -1.14 11.10
CA ALA A 91 -0.50 -1.01 11.95
C ALA A 91 -1.24 0.31 11.71
N GLN A 92 -0.52 1.41 11.57
CA GLN A 92 -1.08 2.72 11.24
C GLN A 92 -1.76 2.72 9.86
N GLY A 93 -1.13 2.11 8.86
CA GLY A 93 -1.71 1.96 7.53
C GLY A 93 -3.00 1.15 7.52
N VAL A 94 -3.02 0.04 8.26
CA VAL A 94 -4.22 -0.82 8.41
C VAL A 94 -5.33 -0.06 9.14
N ALA A 95 -5.03 0.62 10.24
CA ALA A 95 -6.01 1.39 11.01
C ALA A 95 -6.66 2.50 10.17
N LEU A 96 -5.87 3.30 9.47
CA LEU A 96 -6.38 4.34 8.59
C LEU A 96 -7.25 3.76 7.46
N SER A 97 -6.79 2.70 6.83
CA SER A 97 -7.51 2.05 5.72
C SER A 97 -8.85 1.47 6.16
N ALA A 98 -8.86 0.79 7.29
CA ALA A 98 -10.08 0.23 7.85
C ALA A 98 -11.10 1.33 8.23
N THR A 99 -10.64 2.40 8.87
CA THR A 99 -11.48 3.55 9.23
C THR A 99 -12.08 4.22 7.98
N LYS A 100 -11.26 4.45 6.96
CA LYS A 100 -11.70 5.09 5.70
C LYS A 100 -12.77 4.26 5.00
N LEU A 101 -12.58 2.95 4.91
CA LEU A 101 -13.53 2.05 4.25
C LEU A 101 -14.81 1.85 5.05
N ALA A 102 -14.74 1.86 6.39
CA ALA A 102 -15.91 1.79 7.26
C ALA A 102 -16.79 3.07 7.16
N SER A 103 -16.19 4.24 6.90
CA SER A 103 -16.91 5.52 6.78
C SER A 103 -17.67 5.67 5.46
N ASN A 104 -17.44 4.81 4.48
CA ASN A 104 -18.06 4.87 3.17
C ASN A 104 -19.31 3.96 3.04
N HIS A 105 -19.79 3.40 4.15
CA HIS A 105 -20.98 2.53 4.21
C HIS A 105 -22.11 3.17 5.01
#